data_adfba52fc3bc4df9af641ea6547a81ca
#
_entry.id   adfba52fc3bc4df9af641ea6547a81ca
#
_cell.length_a   1.000
_cell.length_b   1.000
_cell.length_c   1.000
_cell.angle_alpha   90.00
_cell.angle_beta   90.00
_cell.angle_gamma   90.00
#
_symmetry.space_group_name_H-M   'P 1'
#
loop_
_entity.id
_entity.type
_entity.pdbx_description
1 polymer ?
#
loop_
_entity_poly.entity_id
_entity_poly.type
_entity_poly.pdbx_seq_one_letter_code
_entity_poly.pdbx_strand_id
1 'polypeptide(L)'
;TQRSVLDEMGVTYATHYFEKPEQTAAQKAVEGAEEIIAAAGDYVGLPAADKKTAMTEALSDLKGDMENADKLAALTASVGQYKKAGITMPEEGKYYQILSASTYYKAKYEGSSLYASDNNVRFHYTKQYEPEEIWQFEAVTGGYKVKNVITGKALTMPAGNAENMTLTANGSVMKIALATKASGQYTYIPAVLNISSGGKYLTADCTGYAKSGTDAALCYQGTWRIVEVKDFTFMLKHLVEKCETVLHNAKPGEMGEPTEAALSLLSDEIIAPAKALIGKGAVSRSEYDKFLALYAQFVAMPRTSVLDALDEGYYYNLRNAYFTNYLAMASTSNTVQPRTMSNNTDAYQWRIRKNADGTVSIFSKVGDKPAYPASDAETKNILLGKEYSWKLDQHTCDEGKTGIRIISASGAYSWYVNASSWANNVILKPIAWGASIWTFEKLNISTSINNVNTSSAAPSNVYYDLQGRQLHQPVQHGVYINGNGEKVIR
;
A
#
# COMPACT_ATOMS: atom_id res chain seq x y z
N THR A 1 50.84 28.33 -0.38
CA THR A 1 51.19 29.05 -1.63
C THR A 1 51.32 30.53 -1.44
N GLN A 2 50.43 31.22 -0.72
CA GLN A 2 50.55 32.67 -0.42
C GLN A 2 51.69 32.97 0.57
N ARG A 3 51.99 32.05 1.48
CA ARG A 3 53.04 32.21 2.48
C ARG A 3 54.42 32.14 1.87
N SER A 4 54.65 31.28 0.88
CA SER A 4 55.91 31.14 0.17
C SER A 4 56.21 32.38 -0.67
N VAL A 5 55.21 33.01 -1.28
CA VAL A 5 55.41 34.26 -2.06
C VAL A 5 55.80 35.45 -1.17
N LEU A 6 55.25 35.54 0.02
CA LEU A 6 55.59 36.61 0.97
C LEU A 6 56.99 36.40 1.57
N ASP A 7 57.43 35.17 1.81
CA ASP A 7 58.76 34.83 2.27
C ASP A 7 59.82 35.19 1.19
N GLU A 8 59.55 34.93 -0.10
CA GLU A 8 60.38 35.32 -1.22
C GLU A 8 60.49 36.83 -1.40
N MET A 9 59.50 37.60 -0.97
CA MET A 9 59.52 39.05 -1.01
C MET A 9 60.21 39.69 0.22
N GLY A 10 60.71 38.91 1.17
CA GLY A 10 61.36 39.40 2.39
C GLY A 10 60.40 40.12 3.33
N VAL A 11 59.09 39.89 3.25
CA VAL A 11 58.09 40.52 4.12
C VAL A 11 58.02 39.77 5.43
N THR A 12 58.44 40.41 6.52
CA THR A 12 58.27 39.94 7.88
C THR A 12 56.81 40.19 8.30
N TYR A 13 55.97 39.17 8.35
CA TYR A 13 54.63 39.29 8.86
C TYR A 13 54.57 38.82 10.31
N ALA A 14 54.08 39.67 11.19
CA ALA A 14 53.68 39.25 12.53
C ALA A 14 52.36 38.49 12.38
N THR A 15 52.36 37.19 12.76
CA THR A 15 51.13 36.45 12.96
C THR A 15 50.48 37.04 14.23
N HIS A 16 49.62 38.02 14.06
CA HIS A 16 48.72 38.40 15.14
C HIS A 16 47.67 37.31 15.23
N TYR A 17 47.86 36.40 16.15
CA TYR A 17 46.75 35.61 16.65
C TYR A 17 45.87 36.59 17.37
N PHE A 18 44.76 37.01 16.81
CA PHE A 18 43.67 37.58 17.57
C PHE A 18 43.16 36.43 18.46
N GLU A 19 43.68 36.34 19.68
CA GLU A 19 43.01 35.54 20.67
C GLU A 19 41.59 36.08 20.80
N LYS A 20 40.59 35.26 20.52
CA LYS A 20 39.19 35.61 20.74
C LYS A 20 39.12 36.03 22.25
N PRO A 21 38.64 37.21 22.59
CA PRO A 21 38.58 37.65 23.99
C PRO A 21 37.92 36.55 24.80
N GLU A 22 38.49 36.21 25.97
CA GLU A 22 37.94 35.21 26.83
C GLU A 22 36.52 35.64 27.26
N GLN A 23 35.51 34.82 26.91
CA GLN A 23 34.12 35.12 27.24
C GLN A 23 33.94 35.18 28.78
N THR A 24 33.23 36.17 29.27
CA THR A 24 32.83 36.27 30.68
C THR A 24 31.89 35.13 31.03
N ALA A 25 31.75 34.84 32.33
CA ALA A 25 30.80 33.83 32.82
C ALA A 25 29.36 34.13 32.39
N ALA A 26 28.97 35.41 32.34
CA ALA A 26 27.66 35.87 31.86
C ALA A 26 27.46 35.58 30.36
N GLN A 27 28.48 35.91 29.54
CA GLN A 27 28.41 35.61 28.09
C GLN A 27 28.28 34.11 27.82
N LYS A 28 29.02 33.26 28.50
CA LYS A 28 28.91 31.78 28.42
C LYS A 28 27.54 31.29 28.85
N ALA A 29 26.96 31.84 29.91
CA ALA A 29 25.63 31.47 30.39
C ALA A 29 24.53 31.87 29.41
N VAL A 30 24.62 33.06 28.80
CA VAL A 30 23.70 33.57 27.77
C VAL A 30 23.76 32.64 26.53
N GLU A 31 24.96 32.44 25.97
CA GLU A 31 25.17 31.57 24.81
C GLU A 31 24.62 30.17 25.05
N GLY A 32 24.93 29.55 26.20
CA GLY A 32 24.42 28.20 26.51
C GLY A 32 22.89 28.13 26.69
N ALA A 33 22.25 29.18 27.21
CA ALA A 33 20.79 29.23 27.31
C ALA A 33 20.14 29.42 25.95
N GLU A 34 20.71 30.29 25.09
CA GLU A 34 20.27 30.51 23.70
C GLU A 34 20.37 29.21 22.85
N GLU A 35 21.48 28.49 22.97
CA GLU A 35 21.67 27.21 22.31
C GLU A 35 20.59 26.18 22.73
N ILE A 36 20.26 26.11 24.02
CA ILE A 36 19.22 25.23 24.55
C ILE A 36 17.86 25.63 23.97
N ILE A 37 17.53 26.92 23.97
CA ILE A 37 16.25 27.44 23.44
C ILE A 37 16.14 27.17 21.95
N ALA A 38 17.19 27.41 21.17
CA ALA A 38 17.23 27.19 19.74
C ALA A 38 17.12 25.69 19.38
N ALA A 39 17.79 24.83 20.14
CA ALA A 39 17.77 23.38 19.93
C ALA A 39 16.45 22.71 20.39
N ALA A 40 15.63 23.38 21.21
CA ALA A 40 14.42 22.80 21.78
C ALA A 40 13.38 22.43 20.70
N GLY A 41 13.18 23.28 19.68
CA GLY A 41 12.22 23.01 18.60
C GLY A 41 10.80 22.73 19.11
N ASP A 42 10.01 22.05 18.31
CA ASP A 42 8.66 21.54 18.63
C ASP A 42 8.69 20.00 18.69
N TYR A 43 9.38 19.47 19.69
CA TYR A 43 9.62 18.03 19.83
C TYR A 43 8.98 17.47 21.11
N VAL A 44 8.63 16.20 21.09
CA VAL A 44 8.39 15.39 22.28
C VAL A 44 9.72 15.22 23.04
N GLY A 45 9.67 15.17 24.35
CA GLY A 45 10.88 15.05 25.17
C GLY A 45 11.38 16.39 25.71
N LEU A 46 10.63 17.47 25.52
CA LEU A 46 10.89 18.77 26.15
C LEU A 46 10.34 18.79 27.59
N PRO A 47 10.97 19.55 28.49
CA PRO A 47 10.35 19.93 29.73
C PRO A 47 9.02 20.68 29.53
N ALA A 48 8.19 20.72 30.56
CA ALA A 48 6.95 21.50 30.55
C ALA A 48 7.22 22.98 30.23
N ALA A 49 6.27 23.62 29.56
CA ALA A 49 6.41 24.97 28.99
C ALA A 49 6.82 26.05 30.04
N ASP A 50 6.34 25.93 31.27
CA ASP A 50 6.72 26.82 32.39
C ASP A 50 8.24 26.87 32.64
N LYS A 51 8.94 25.76 32.47
CA LYS A 51 10.41 25.69 32.64
C LYS A 51 11.15 26.45 31.54
N LYS A 52 10.65 26.38 30.30
CA LYS A 52 11.17 27.15 29.15
C LYS A 52 10.94 28.62 29.38
N THR A 53 9.72 29.01 29.80
CA THR A 53 9.36 30.40 30.09
C THR A 53 10.28 30.99 31.16
N ALA A 54 10.43 30.31 32.33
CA ALA A 54 11.31 30.78 33.39
C ALA A 54 12.79 30.96 32.97
N MET A 55 13.28 30.05 32.09
CA MET A 55 14.63 30.18 31.55
C MET A 55 14.73 31.38 30.56
N THR A 56 13.71 31.60 29.76
CA THR A 56 13.69 32.73 28.80
C THR A 56 13.59 34.06 29.48
N GLU A 57 12.80 34.18 30.55
CA GLU A 57 12.71 35.38 31.37
C GLU A 57 14.06 35.70 32.05
N ALA A 58 14.66 34.71 32.73
CA ALA A 58 15.97 34.89 33.36
C ALA A 58 17.08 35.25 32.34
N LEU A 59 17.01 34.69 31.10
CA LEU A 59 17.91 35.07 30.03
C LEU A 59 17.73 36.53 29.59
N SER A 60 16.49 36.99 29.48
CA SER A 60 16.16 38.35 29.13
C SER A 60 16.69 39.35 30.22
N ASP A 61 16.49 38.98 31.51
CA ASP A 61 16.92 39.79 32.60
C ASP A 61 18.45 39.95 32.67
N LEU A 62 19.19 38.85 32.45
CA LEU A 62 20.67 38.89 32.43
C LEU A 62 21.19 39.68 31.23
N LYS A 63 20.56 39.55 30.03
CA LYS A 63 20.93 40.36 28.86
C LYS A 63 20.74 41.86 29.07
N GLY A 64 19.77 42.26 29.89
CA GLY A 64 19.56 43.65 30.29
C GLY A 64 20.62 44.19 31.24
N ASP A 65 21.38 43.31 31.95
CA ASP A 65 22.42 43.72 32.88
C ASP A 65 23.42 42.58 33.09
N MET A 66 24.39 42.49 32.21
CA MET A 66 25.39 41.38 32.13
C MET A 66 26.40 41.34 33.27
N GLU A 67 26.47 42.39 34.06
CA GLU A 67 27.40 42.46 35.20
C GLU A 67 26.74 42.04 36.51
N ASN A 68 25.44 41.83 36.52
CA ASN A 68 24.67 41.47 37.72
C ASN A 68 24.82 40.01 38.10
N ALA A 69 25.49 39.75 39.22
CA ALA A 69 25.77 38.41 39.72
C ALA A 69 24.50 37.63 40.12
N ASP A 70 23.47 38.32 40.66
CA ASP A 70 22.21 37.66 41.01
C ASP A 70 21.42 37.19 39.80
N LYS A 71 21.41 38.00 38.73
CA LYS A 71 20.79 37.62 37.44
C LYS A 71 21.54 36.45 36.77
N LEU A 72 22.88 36.45 36.86
CA LEU A 72 23.68 35.32 36.41
C LEU A 72 23.34 34.02 37.16
N ALA A 73 23.22 34.13 38.50
CA ALA A 73 22.83 33.00 39.33
C ALA A 73 21.41 32.52 39.00
N ALA A 74 20.45 33.43 38.77
CA ALA A 74 19.09 33.11 38.42
C ALA A 74 19.00 32.37 37.03
N LEU A 75 19.73 32.85 36.02
CA LEU A 75 19.79 32.17 34.71
C LEU A 75 20.43 30.78 34.88
N THR A 76 21.53 30.66 35.62
CA THR A 76 22.21 29.39 35.83
C THR A 76 21.29 28.38 36.58
N ALA A 77 20.53 28.85 37.55
CA ALA A 77 19.57 28.04 38.30
C ALA A 77 18.41 27.58 37.39
N SER A 78 17.83 28.49 36.57
CA SER A 78 16.73 28.15 35.66
C SER A 78 17.15 27.16 34.55
N VAL A 79 18.33 27.32 33.97
CA VAL A 79 18.94 26.33 33.06
C VAL A 79 19.11 24.98 33.76
N GLY A 80 19.59 24.96 34.98
CA GLY A 80 19.75 23.73 35.81
C GLY A 80 18.40 23.05 36.06
N GLN A 81 17.36 23.83 36.39
CA GLN A 81 16.00 23.30 36.58
C GLN A 81 15.41 22.76 35.27
N TYR A 82 15.60 23.46 34.16
CA TYR A 82 15.16 22.99 32.84
C TYR A 82 15.79 21.64 32.48
N LYS A 83 17.10 21.49 32.65
CA LYS A 83 17.83 20.24 32.37
C LYS A 83 17.43 19.06 33.25
N LYS A 84 16.94 19.30 34.46
CA LYS A 84 16.54 18.27 35.42
C LYS A 84 15.04 17.98 35.43
N ALA A 85 14.24 18.79 34.73
CA ALA A 85 12.78 18.64 34.71
C ALA A 85 12.35 17.34 34.01
N GLY A 86 11.18 16.84 34.39
CA GLY A 86 10.52 15.75 33.67
C GLY A 86 10.17 16.20 32.23
N ILE A 87 10.21 15.24 31.32
CA ILE A 87 9.98 15.48 29.91
C ILE A 87 8.57 15.08 29.49
N THR A 88 8.04 15.75 28.45
CA THR A 88 6.82 15.32 27.78
C THR A 88 7.04 13.99 27.08
N MET A 89 6.01 13.17 27.02
CA MET A 89 6.04 11.84 26.40
C MET A 89 5.04 11.81 25.25
N PRO A 90 5.19 10.88 24.28
CA PRO A 90 4.19 10.69 23.26
C PRO A 90 2.83 10.35 23.88
N GLU A 91 1.77 10.97 23.34
CA GLU A 91 0.39 10.76 23.77
C GLU A 91 -0.31 9.72 22.90
N GLU A 92 -1.11 8.88 23.53
CA GLU A 92 -1.90 7.89 22.83
C GLU A 92 -2.87 8.58 21.87
N GLY A 93 -3.05 7.96 20.70
CA GLY A 93 -3.96 8.46 19.70
C GLY A 93 -3.43 9.61 18.83
N LYS A 94 -2.25 10.18 19.11
CA LYS A 94 -1.59 11.15 18.22
C LYS A 94 -0.69 10.46 17.22
N TYR A 95 -0.30 11.20 16.17
CA TYR A 95 0.58 10.75 15.10
C TYR A 95 1.93 11.45 15.20
N TYR A 96 3.00 10.71 14.94
CA TYR A 96 4.37 11.21 15.10
C TYR A 96 5.27 10.78 13.96
N GLN A 97 6.27 11.61 13.65
CA GLN A 97 7.47 11.21 12.93
C GLN A 97 8.59 10.96 13.92
N ILE A 98 9.44 9.98 13.64
CA ILE A 98 10.64 9.66 14.40
C ILE A 98 11.84 10.01 13.53
N LEU A 99 12.54 11.07 13.87
CA LEU A 99 13.64 11.63 13.11
C LEU A 99 14.97 11.31 13.77
N SER A 100 15.97 10.91 12.99
CA SER A 100 17.33 10.74 13.52
C SER A 100 17.91 12.06 14.01
N ALA A 101 18.45 12.07 15.23
CA ALA A 101 19.22 13.17 15.77
C ALA A 101 20.74 12.92 15.64
N SER A 102 21.14 11.92 14.87
CA SER A 102 22.54 11.54 14.72
C SER A 102 23.28 12.53 13.82
N THR A 103 24.34 13.14 14.36
CA THR A 103 25.33 13.92 13.61
C THR A 103 26.57 13.08 13.27
N TYR A 104 26.60 11.82 13.66
CA TYR A 104 27.64 10.87 13.28
C TYR A 104 27.69 10.73 11.75
N TYR A 105 28.84 10.61 11.16
CA TYR A 105 29.05 10.71 9.70
C TYR A 105 28.67 12.07 9.07
N LYS A 106 29.05 13.17 9.71
CA LYS A 106 28.93 14.54 9.16
C LYS A 106 27.47 14.96 8.88
N ALA A 107 26.61 14.75 9.84
CA ALA A 107 25.20 15.14 9.80
C ALA A 107 24.38 14.44 8.69
N LYS A 108 24.90 13.39 8.06
CA LYS A 108 24.22 12.68 6.96
C LYS A 108 22.85 12.13 7.35
N TYR A 109 22.68 11.79 8.62
CA TYR A 109 21.45 11.16 9.14
C TYR A 109 20.57 12.12 9.93
N GLU A 110 21.04 13.32 10.27
CA GLU A 110 20.26 14.27 11.04
C GLU A 110 18.97 14.65 10.30
N GLY A 111 17.84 14.48 10.97
CA GLY A 111 16.52 14.73 10.43
C GLY A 111 16.00 13.68 9.45
N SER A 112 16.74 12.58 9.22
CA SER A 112 16.24 11.44 8.43
C SER A 112 15.09 10.76 9.16
N SER A 113 13.99 10.49 8.45
CA SER A 113 12.78 9.90 9.01
C SER A 113 12.85 8.37 9.05
N LEU A 114 12.38 7.80 10.15
CA LEU A 114 12.17 6.36 10.32
C LEU A 114 10.91 5.94 9.55
N TYR A 115 10.97 4.91 8.71
CA TYR A 115 9.81 4.44 7.94
C TYR A 115 9.69 2.92 7.88
N ALA A 116 8.47 2.46 7.61
CA ALA A 116 8.16 1.06 7.36
C ALA A 116 8.43 0.70 5.90
N SER A 117 9.15 -0.42 5.68
CA SER A 117 9.37 -0.99 4.34
C SER A 117 9.06 -2.48 4.43
N ASP A 118 7.86 -2.87 4.05
CA ASP A 118 7.29 -4.21 4.26
C ASP A 118 7.32 -4.63 5.74
N ASN A 119 8.12 -5.64 6.09
CA ASN A 119 8.33 -6.07 7.47
C ASN A 119 9.63 -5.52 8.09
N ASN A 120 10.34 -4.66 7.38
CA ASN A 120 11.58 -4.04 7.84
C ASN A 120 11.35 -2.60 8.28
N VAL A 121 12.30 -2.08 9.02
CA VAL A 121 12.33 -0.67 9.42
C VAL A 121 13.59 -0.04 8.84
N ARG A 122 13.40 1.06 8.14
CA ARG A 122 14.47 1.79 7.46
C ARG A 122 14.40 3.27 7.84
N PHE A 123 15.36 4.06 7.37
CA PHE A 123 15.30 5.52 7.47
C PHE A 123 15.76 6.15 6.15
N HIS A 124 15.11 7.26 5.79
CA HIS A 124 15.48 8.05 4.62
C HIS A 124 16.66 8.97 4.93
N TYR A 125 17.59 9.09 4.00
CA TYR A 125 18.69 10.06 4.10
C TYR A 125 18.24 11.52 3.90
N THR A 126 17.06 11.72 3.35
CA THR A 126 16.41 13.02 3.19
C THR A 126 15.01 12.96 3.78
N LYS A 127 14.52 14.07 4.31
CA LYS A 127 13.12 14.17 4.75
C LYS A 127 12.21 13.92 3.55
N GLN A 128 11.49 12.84 3.61
CA GLN A 128 10.36 12.57 2.74
C GLN A 128 9.12 12.57 3.64
N TYR A 129 8.01 13.09 3.15
CA TYR A 129 6.76 13.07 3.92
C TYR A 129 5.89 11.97 3.33
N GLU A 130 6.22 10.73 3.71
CA GLU A 130 5.50 9.53 3.28
C GLU A 130 4.64 8.98 4.43
N PRO A 131 3.47 8.40 4.15
CA PRO A 131 2.62 7.82 5.20
C PRO A 131 3.30 6.70 6.00
N GLU A 132 4.24 5.98 5.38
CA GLU A 132 5.06 4.93 6.00
C GLU A 132 5.99 5.46 7.09
N GLU A 133 6.22 6.79 7.16
CA GLU A 133 7.00 7.48 8.20
C GLU A 133 6.20 7.80 9.45
N ILE A 134 4.89 7.52 9.45
CA ILE A 134 3.99 7.91 10.54
C ILE A 134 3.79 6.78 11.52
N TRP A 135 3.97 7.15 12.79
CA TRP A 135 3.96 6.23 13.93
C TRP A 135 2.96 6.67 14.99
N GLN A 136 2.40 5.70 15.70
CA GLN A 136 1.59 5.90 16.90
C GLN A 136 2.25 5.19 18.07
N PHE A 137 2.10 5.79 19.26
CA PHE A 137 2.62 5.27 20.52
C PHE A 137 1.45 4.82 21.39
N GLU A 138 1.30 3.53 21.55
CA GLU A 138 0.32 2.91 22.44
C GLU A 138 0.98 2.65 23.79
N ALA A 139 0.49 3.31 24.83
CA ALA A 139 1.02 3.14 26.18
C ALA A 139 0.72 1.73 26.71
N VAL A 140 1.75 1.05 27.22
CA VAL A 140 1.63 -0.28 27.82
C VAL A 140 2.49 -0.34 29.08
N THR A 141 2.29 -1.37 29.91
CA THR A 141 3.12 -1.56 31.09
C THR A 141 4.61 -1.62 30.71
N GLY A 142 5.38 -0.69 31.22
CA GLY A 142 6.84 -0.60 31.02
C GLY A 142 7.31 0.19 29.81
N GLY A 143 6.41 0.83 29.04
CA GLY A 143 6.78 1.68 27.90
C GLY A 143 5.68 1.84 26.85
N TYR A 144 6.04 1.68 25.60
CA TYR A 144 5.17 1.89 24.44
C TYR A 144 5.28 0.75 23.43
N LYS A 145 4.16 0.42 22.79
CA LYS A 145 4.16 -0.22 21.48
C LYS A 145 4.19 0.88 20.42
N VAL A 146 5.23 0.91 19.60
CA VAL A 146 5.40 1.91 18.55
C VAL A 146 4.90 1.30 17.25
N LYS A 147 3.70 1.68 16.83
CA LYS A 147 3.00 1.12 15.65
C LYS A 147 3.14 2.03 14.45
N ASN A 148 3.48 1.45 13.31
CA ASN A 148 3.40 2.16 12.05
C ASN A 148 1.94 2.24 11.58
N VAL A 149 1.50 3.43 11.17
CA VAL A 149 0.08 3.71 10.86
C VAL A 149 -0.40 2.93 9.63
N ILE A 150 0.45 2.77 8.61
CA ILE A 150 0.07 2.11 7.36
C ILE A 150 0.03 0.59 7.50
N THR A 151 1.03 0.01 8.17
CA THR A 151 1.11 -1.46 8.31
C THR A 151 0.31 -1.99 9.49
N GLY A 152 -0.03 -1.14 10.47
CA GLY A 152 -0.63 -1.53 11.75
C GLY A 152 0.30 -2.36 12.64
N LYS A 153 1.52 -2.66 12.18
CA LYS A 153 2.51 -3.49 12.88
C LYS A 153 3.39 -2.64 13.79
N ALA A 154 3.89 -3.26 14.86
CA ALA A 154 4.71 -2.59 15.85
C ALA A 154 6.20 -2.89 15.68
N LEU A 155 7.05 -1.93 16.06
CA LEU A 155 8.50 -2.07 16.10
C LEU A 155 8.90 -3.27 16.98
N THR A 156 9.79 -4.11 16.43
CA THR A 156 10.33 -5.27 17.11
C THR A 156 11.84 -5.15 17.20
N MET A 157 12.34 -5.08 18.44
CA MET A 157 13.77 -5.07 18.74
C MET A 157 14.30 -6.50 18.67
N PRO A 158 15.28 -6.82 17.82
CA PRO A 158 15.90 -8.13 17.76
C PRO A 158 16.74 -8.41 19.02
N ALA A 159 16.96 -9.69 19.33
CA ALA A 159 17.75 -10.10 20.48
C ALA A 159 19.25 -9.84 20.30
N GLY A 160 19.76 -9.95 19.09
CA GLY A 160 21.15 -9.72 18.74
C GLY A 160 21.53 -8.24 18.69
N ASN A 161 22.80 -7.95 18.48
CA ASN A 161 23.32 -6.61 18.24
C ASN A 161 23.61 -6.41 16.76
N ALA A 162 23.41 -5.19 16.26
CA ALA A 162 23.54 -4.84 14.84
C ALA A 162 22.61 -5.61 13.90
N GLU A 163 21.53 -6.18 14.41
CA GLU A 163 20.48 -6.84 13.63
C GLU A 163 19.42 -5.83 13.20
N ASN A 164 18.81 -6.09 12.04
CA ASN A 164 17.77 -5.21 11.50
C ASN A 164 16.53 -5.21 12.39
N MET A 165 15.99 -4.02 12.65
CA MET A 165 14.67 -3.85 13.24
C MET A 165 13.60 -4.38 12.29
N THR A 166 12.58 -5.01 12.85
CA THR A 166 11.45 -5.54 12.08
C THR A 166 10.11 -5.00 12.59
N LEU A 167 9.07 -5.26 11.83
CA LEU A 167 7.68 -4.97 12.19
C LEU A 167 6.92 -6.28 12.40
N THR A 168 6.29 -6.45 13.56
CA THR A 168 5.44 -7.61 13.85
C THR A 168 4.11 -7.18 14.46
N ALA A 169 3.11 -8.06 14.47
CA ALA A 169 1.81 -7.77 15.05
C ALA A 169 1.91 -7.35 16.53
N ASN A 170 2.79 -8.01 17.32
CA ASN A 170 2.91 -7.77 18.76
C ASN A 170 3.99 -6.77 19.13
N GLY A 171 5.06 -6.64 18.34
CA GLY A 171 6.20 -5.75 18.58
C GLY A 171 6.87 -5.90 19.95
N SER A 172 7.94 -5.15 20.17
CA SER A 172 8.60 -5.03 21.48
C SER A 172 8.03 -3.86 22.27
N VAL A 173 8.14 -3.92 23.61
CA VAL A 173 7.87 -2.76 24.48
C VAL A 173 9.09 -1.83 24.43
N MET A 174 8.92 -0.63 23.88
CA MET A 174 9.95 0.38 23.75
C MET A 174 9.93 1.34 24.93
N LYS A 175 11.09 1.59 25.50
CA LYS A 175 11.31 2.66 26.50
C LYS A 175 11.83 3.90 25.79
N ILE A 176 11.33 5.07 26.18
CA ILE A 176 11.75 6.37 25.65
C ILE A 176 12.35 7.14 26.82
N ALA A 177 13.55 7.65 26.63
CA ALA A 177 14.25 8.45 27.65
C ALA A 177 15.14 9.51 26.98
N LEU A 178 15.44 10.59 27.69
CA LEU A 178 16.48 11.52 27.25
C LEU A 178 17.81 10.79 27.06
N ALA A 179 18.50 11.10 25.97
CA ALA A 179 19.87 10.66 25.76
C ALA A 179 20.79 11.47 26.72
N THR A 180 21.23 10.83 27.79
CA THR A 180 22.05 11.46 28.84
C THR A 180 23.53 11.11 28.74
N LYS A 181 23.88 10.09 27.96
CA LYS A 181 25.30 9.72 27.80
C LYS A 181 26.01 10.77 26.97
N ALA A 182 27.03 11.39 27.50
CA ALA A 182 27.83 12.40 26.81
C ALA A 182 28.52 11.81 25.56
N SER A 183 28.65 12.61 24.52
CA SER A 183 29.39 12.28 23.30
C SER A 183 30.29 13.43 22.93
N GLY A 184 31.61 13.24 22.97
CA GLY A 184 32.58 14.23 22.55
C GLY A 184 32.27 15.65 23.04
N GLN A 185 31.76 16.50 22.16
CA GLN A 185 31.44 17.90 22.46
C GLN A 185 30.04 18.11 23.11
N TYR A 186 29.17 17.10 23.15
CA TYR A 186 27.79 17.24 23.62
C TYR A 186 27.60 16.62 24.98
N THR A 187 27.11 17.42 25.93
CA THR A 187 26.75 16.97 27.30
C THR A 187 25.26 17.00 27.57
N TYR A 188 24.51 17.81 26.81
CA TYR A 188 23.06 17.92 26.87
C TYR A 188 22.52 18.59 25.60
N ILE A 189 21.47 18.00 24.98
CA ILE A 189 20.67 18.62 23.96
C ILE A 189 19.22 18.30 24.27
N PRO A 190 18.31 19.31 24.31
CA PRO A 190 16.90 19.08 24.63
C PRO A 190 16.23 18.21 23.58
N ALA A 191 15.25 17.39 24.01
CA ALA A 191 14.43 16.52 23.18
C ALA A 191 15.21 15.55 22.26
N VAL A 192 16.45 15.25 22.57
CA VAL A 192 17.17 14.13 21.95
C VAL A 192 16.97 12.89 22.81
N LEU A 193 16.34 11.88 22.21
CA LEU A 193 15.81 10.71 22.90
C LEU A 193 16.53 9.43 22.49
N ASN A 194 16.64 8.49 23.41
CA ASN A 194 16.90 7.09 23.10
C ASN A 194 15.56 6.32 23.07
N ILE A 195 15.39 5.46 22.08
CA ILE A 195 14.31 4.49 22.00
C ILE A 195 14.95 3.11 22.19
N SER A 196 14.55 2.37 23.24
CA SER A 196 15.25 1.15 23.65
C SER A 196 14.32 0.04 24.07
N SER A 197 14.78 -1.20 23.97
CA SER A 197 14.11 -2.40 24.49
C SER A 197 15.16 -3.48 24.81
N GLY A 198 15.00 -4.20 25.91
CA GLY A 198 15.91 -5.29 26.29
C GLY A 198 17.38 -4.87 26.42
N GLY A 199 17.66 -3.63 26.83
CA GLY A 199 19.03 -3.11 26.95
C GLY A 199 19.70 -2.70 25.63
N LYS A 200 18.94 -2.73 24.50
CA LYS A 200 19.40 -2.29 23.19
C LYS A 200 18.66 -1.04 22.74
N TYR A 201 19.27 -0.27 21.88
CA TYR A 201 18.77 0.98 21.35
C TYR A 201 18.42 0.84 19.87
N LEU A 202 17.36 1.53 19.43
CA LEU A 202 17.08 1.76 18.03
C LEU A 202 18.20 2.64 17.47
N THR A 203 18.90 2.17 16.43
CA THR A 203 20.02 2.89 15.82
C THR A 203 19.83 3.07 14.32
N ALA A 204 20.31 4.20 13.79
CA ALA A 204 20.39 4.46 12.36
C ALA A 204 21.73 3.88 11.83
N ASP A 205 21.67 2.95 10.88
CA ASP A 205 22.87 2.36 10.28
C ASP A 205 23.20 2.98 8.91
N CYS A 206 24.48 3.00 8.57
CA CYS A 206 24.97 3.52 7.28
C CYS A 206 24.40 2.79 6.03
N THR A 207 23.78 1.64 6.21
CA THR A 207 23.12 0.88 5.13
C THR A 207 21.68 1.32 4.87
N GLY A 208 21.14 2.31 5.62
CA GLY A 208 19.75 2.76 5.51
C GLY A 208 18.74 1.88 6.24
N TYR A 209 19.20 0.90 7.02
CA TYR A 209 18.36 0.11 7.91
C TYR A 209 18.40 0.66 9.34
N ALA A 210 17.26 0.62 10.01
CA ALA A 210 17.22 0.75 11.46
C ALA A 210 17.65 -0.59 12.09
N LYS A 211 18.56 -0.52 13.03
CA LYS A 211 19.15 -1.70 13.68
C LYS A 211 19.09 -1.62 15.21
N SER A 212 19.29 -2.75 15.86
CA SER A 212 19.60 -2.79 17.29
C SER A 212 21.04 -2.37 17.53
N GLY A 213 21.30 -1.59 18.57
CA GLY A 213 22.65 -1.14 18.93
C GLY A 213 22.87 -1.00 20.43
N THR A 214 24.10 -0.76 20.85
CA THR A 214 24.48 -0.53 22.25
C THR A 214 24.85 0.92 22.53
N ASP A 215 24.92 1.77 21.51
CA ASP A 215 25.30 3.16 21.65
C ASP A 215 24.12 4.06 22.00
N ALA A 216 24.19 4.70 23.15
CA ALA A 216 23.21 5.64 23.68
C ALA A 216 23.73 7.08 23.76
N ALA A 217 24.94 7.37 23.24
CA ALA A 217 25.53 8.68 23.36
C ALA A 217 24.78 9.72 22.54
N LEU A 218 24.75 10.96 23.03
CA LEU A 218 24.16 12.11 22.34
C LEU A 218 24.71 12.26 20.93
N CYS A 219 23.81 12.52 19.97
CA CYS A 219 24.11 12.71 18.56
C CYS A 219 24.80 11.53 17.84
N TYR A 220 24.91 10.38 18.48
CA TYR A 220 25.30 9.13 17.82
C TYR A 220 24.08 8.41 17.23
N GLN A 221 24.31 7.27 16.60
CA GLN A 221 23.32 6.52 15.83
C GLN A 221 22.06 6.12 16.61
N GLY A 222 22.14 6.00 17.94
CA GLY A 222 21.03 5.60 18.81
C GLY A 222 20.15 6.76 19.31
N THR A 223 20.19 7.92 18.67
CA THR A 223 19.48 9.11 19.12
C THR A 223 18.46 9.62 18.13
N TRP A 224 17.28 10.03 18.64
CA TRP A 224 16.10 10.34 17.88
C TRP A 224 15.39 11.58 18.39
N ARG A 225 14.65 12.24 17.52
CA ARG A 225 13.66 13.27 17.83
C ARG A 225 12.29 12.76 17.45
N ILE A 226 11.28 13.02 18.27
CA ILE A 226 9.90 12.66 18.01
C ILE A 226 9.11 13.95 17.77
N VAL A 227 8.46 14.05 16.62
CA VAL A 227 7.71 15.24 16.18
C VAL A 227 6.25 14.87 16.02
N GLU A 228 5.34 15.60 16.67
CA GLU A 228 3.90 15.45 16.44
C GLU A 228 3.52 15.94 15.04
N VAL A 229 2.79 15.12 14.31
CA VAL A 229 2.22 15.48 13.01
C VAL A 229 0.94 16.27 13.25
N LYS A 230 0.94 17.55 12.88
CA LYS A 230 -0.19 18.47 13.03
C LYS A 230 -0.87 18.78 11.70
N ASP A 231 -0.15 18.72 10.60
CA ASP A 231 -0.64 18.94 9.24
C ASP A 231 -0.63 17.63 8.45
N PHE A 232 -1.81 17.19 8.03
CA PHE A 232 -2.03 15.94 7.31
C PHE A 232 -2.16 16.12 5.78
N THR A 233 -1.83 17.33 5.27
CA THR A 233 -1.93 17.65 3.84
C THR A 233 -1.16 16.65 2.97
N PHE A 234 0.05 16.28 3.38
CA PHE A 234 0.88 15.32 2.62
C PHE A 234 0.28 13.90 2.62
N MET A 235 -0.29 13.46 3.75
CA MET A 235 -0.97 12.17 3.83
C MET A 235 -2.23 12.13 2.97
N LEU A 236 -2.99 13.22 2.95
CA LEU A 236 -4.17 13.32 2.11
C LEU A 236 -3.82 13.37 0.62
N LYS A 237 -2.74 14.07 0.24
CA LYS A 237 -2.21 14.04 -1.15
C LYS A 237 -1.87 12.62 -1.57
N HIS A 238 -1.15 11.89 -0.74
CA HIS A 238 -0.78 10.50 -1.05
C HIS A 238 -2.02 9.59 -1.17
N LEU A 239 -3.02 9.76 -0.30
CA LEU A 239 -4.29 9.01 -0.42
C LEU A 239 -4.99 9.33 -1.75
N VAL A 240 -5.01 10.59 -2.17
CA VAL A 240 -5.58 11.02 -3.46
C VAL A 240 -4.82 10.35 -4.62
N GLU A 241 -3.49 10.40 -4.64
CA GLU A 241 -2.66 9.76 -5.67
C GLU A 241 -2.90 8.25 -5.76
N LYS A 242 -3.04 7.59 -4.60
CA LYS A 242 -3.41 6.17 -4.54
C LYS A 242 -4.79 5.91 -5.14
N CYS A 243 -5.79 6.74 -4.81
CA CYS A 243 -7.13 6.63 -5.38
C CYS A 243 -7.15 6.90 -6.88
N GLU A 244 -6.40 7.89 -7.37
CA GLU A 244 -6.27 8.20 -8.79
C GLU A 244 -5.60 7.05 -9.55
N THR A 245 -4.58 6.43 -8.98
CA THR A 245 -3.92 5.25 -9.56
C THR A 245 -4.89 4.09 -9.70
N VAL A 246 -5.72 3.84 -8.68
CA VAL A 246 -6.78 2.82 -8.75
C VAL A 246 -7.78 3.16 -9.85
N LEU A 247 -8.28 4.40 -9.89
CA LEU A 247 -9.27 4.85 -10.87
C LEU A 247 -8.73 4.76 -12.31
N HIS A 248 -7.47 5.12 -12.51
CA HIS A 248 -6.82 5.07 -13.82
C HIS A 248 -6.64 3.63 -14.34
N ASN A 249 -6.31 2.69 -13.45
CA ASN A 249 -6.02 1.31 -13.83
C ASN A 249 -7.26 0.40 -13.79
N ALA A 250 -8.37 0.86 -13.21
CA ALA A 250 -9.58 0.08 -13.07
C ALA A 250 -10.21 -0.27 -14.42
N LYS A 251 -10.73 -1.48 -14.50
CA LYS A 251 -11.47 -1.99 -15.66
C LYS A 251 -12.83 -2.48 -15.19
N PRO A 252 -13.77 -1.55 -14.98
CA PRO A 252 -15.09 -1.91 -14.48
C PRO A 252 -15.77 -2.92 -15.40
N GLY A 253 -16.41 -3.91 -14.76
CA GLY A 253 -17.01 -5.04 -15.47
C GLY A 253 -16.08 -6.23 -15.71
N GLU A 254 -14.75 -6.11 -15.56
CA GLU A 254 -13.86 -7.26 -15.50
C GLU A 254 -13.89 -7.91 -14.10
N MET A 255 -13.70 -9.22 -14.06
CA MET A 255 -13.72 -10.01 -12.83
C MET A 255 -12.69 -9.49 -11.81
N GLY A 256 -13.13 -9.29 -10.57
CA GLY A 256 -12.28 -8.83 -9.47
C GLY A 256 -12.00 -7.33 -9.46
N GLU A 257 -12.38 -6.62 -10.52
CA GLU A 257 -12.23 -5.17 -10.61
C GLU A 257 -13.28 -4.43 -9.78
N PRO A 258 -13.00 -3.17 -9.38
CA PRO A 258 -14.00 -2.34 -8.72
C PRO A 258 -15.25 -2.15 -9.59
N THR A 259 -16.42 -2.19 -8.94
CA THR A 259 -17.68 -1.84 -9.61
C THR A 259 -17.74 -0.35 -9.93
N GLU A 260 -18.60 0.06 -10.88
CA GLU A 260 -18.87 1.49 -11.18
C GLU A 260 -19.22 2.28 -9.91
N ALA A 261 -20.04 1.72 -9.03
CA ALA A 261 -20.40 2.35 -7.76
C ALA A 261 -19.19 2.55 -6.84
N ALA A 262 -18.25 1.60 -6.81
CA ALA A 262 -17.02 1.75 -6.05
C ALA A 262 -16.10 2.81 -6.66
N LEU A 263 -16.03 2.92 -7.99
CA LEU A 263 -15.24 3.97 -8.65
C LEU A 263 -15.85 5.36 -8.47
N SER A 264 -17.19 5.48 -8.47
CA SER A 264 -17.87 6.74 -8.14
C SER A 264 -17.59 7.20 -6.71
N LEU A 265 -17.51 6.28 -5.74
CA LEU A 265 -17.09 6.63 -4.37
C LEU A 265 -15.67 7.22 -4.36
N LEU A 266 -14.73 6.66 -5.14
CA LEU A 266 -13.37 7.21 -5.22
C LEU A 266 -13.37 8.61 -5.86
N SER A 267 -14.04 8.80 -7.01
CA SER A 267 -14.01 10.06 -7.75
C SER A 267 -14.74 11.19 -7.03
N ASP A 268 -15.96 10.92 -6.56
CA ASP A 268 -16.91 11.94 -6.15
C ASP A 268 -16.85 12.25 -4.65
N GLU A 269 -16.55 11.23 -3.82
CA GLU A 269 -16.54 11.38 -2.37
C GLU A 269 -15.12 11.49 -1.78
N ILE A 270 -14.10 11.01 -2.50
CA ILE A 270 -12.72 11.07 -2.01
C ILE A 270 -11.88 12.07 -2.81
N ILE A 271 -11.63 11.80 -4.10
CA ILE A 271 -10.63 12.56 -4.89
C ILE A 271 -11.01 14.03 -5.00
N ALA A 272 -12.21 14.33 -5.49
CA ALA A 272 -12.62 15.72 -5.73
C ALA A 272 -12.73 16.54 -4.43
N PRO A 273 -13.38 16.07 -3.34
CA PRO A 273 -13.42 16.80 -2.08
C PRO A 273 -12.06 16.94 -1.40
N ALA A 274 -11.20 15.89 -1.46
CA ALA A 274 -9.86 15.93 -0.88
C ALA A 274 -8.98 16.99 -1.58
N LYS A 275 -9.00 17.04 -2.91
CA LYS A 275 -8.28 18.09 -3.67
C LYS A 275 -8.76 19.48 -3.34
N ALA A 276 -10.07 19.66 -3.19
CA ALA A 276 -10.65 20.93 -2.77
C ALA A 276 -10.19 21.35 -1.35
N LEU A 277 -10.10 20.40 -0.43
CA LEU A 277 -9.61 20.64 0.92
C LEU A 277 -8.13 20.99 0.94
N ILE A 278 -7.29 20.23 0.24
CA ILE A 278 -5.84 20.48 0.09
C ILE A 278 -5.60 21.91 -0.46
N GLY A 279 -6.43 22.39 -1.38
CA GLY A 279 -6.35 23.73 -1.93
C GLY A 279 -6.68 24.86 -0.93
N LYS A 280 -7.32 24.55 0.21
CA LYS A 280 -7.66 25.52 1.27
C LYS A 280 -6.54 25.73 2.30
N GLY A 281 -5.56 24.84 2.35
CA GLY A 281 -4.43 24.93 3.28
C GLY A 281 -4.22 23.66 4.12
N ALA A 282 -3.74 23.83 5.35
CA ALA A 282 -3.43 22.72 6.25
C ALA A 282 -4.65 21.84 6.55
N VAL A 283 -4.46 20.54 6.44
CA VAL A 283 -5.46 19.51 6.71
C VAL A 283 -5.34 19.03 8.15
N SER A 284 -6.41 19.12 8.90
CA SER A 284 -6.47 18.57 10.25
C SER A 284 -6.57 17.04 10.24
N ARG A 285 -6.21 16.43 11.36
CA ARG A 285 -6.36 14.99 11.58
C ARG A 285 -7.79 14.52 11.33
N SER A 286 -8.78 15.20 11.91
CA SER A 286 -10.18 14.77 11.80
C SER A 286 -10.71 14.82 10.36
N GLU A 287 -10.20 15.74 9.54
CA GLU A 287 -10.50 15.78 8.12
C GLU A 287 -9.85 14.63 7.36
N TYR A 288 -8.57 14.34 7.62
CA TYR A 288 -7.89 13.18 7.02
C TYR A 288 -8.57 11.86 7.39
N ASP A 289 -8.93 11.66 8.67
CA ASP A 289 -9.57 10.43 9.17
C ASP A 289 -10.91 10.15 8.46
N LYS A 290 -11.66 11.21 8.04
CA LYS A 290 -12.88 11.03 7.24
C LYS A 290 -12.60 10.42 5.88
N PHE A 291 -11.57 10.91 5.16
CA PHE A 291 -11.19 10.34 3.87
C PHE A 291 -10.61 8.92 4.00
N LEU A 292 -9.88 8.66 5.08
CA LEU A 292 -9.39 7.31 5.37
C LEU A 292 -10.54 6.34 5.61
N ALA A 293 -11.60 6.75 6.30
CA ALA A 293 -12.82 5.95 6.50
C ALA A 293 -13.54 5.68 5.17
N LEU A 294 -13.67 6.68 4.30
CA LEU A 294 -14.25 6.51 2.95
C LEU A 294 -13.41 5.54 2.10
N TYR A 295 -12.08 5.65 2.17
CA TYR A 295 -11.20 4.70 1.49
C TYR A 295 -11.34 3.27 2.04
N ALA A 296 -11.47 3.10 3.35
CA ALA A 296 -11.76 1.80 3.95
C ALA A 296 -13.12 1.24 3.47
N GLN A 297 -14.13 2.09 3.34
CA GLN A 297 -15.42 1.72 2.74
C GLN A 297 -15.24 1.25 1.29
N PHE A 298 -14.48 1.98 0.46
CA PHE A 298 -14.15 1.57 -0.91
C PHE A 298 -13.50 0.18 -0.95
N VAL A 299 -12.52 -0.06 -0.08
CA VAL A 299 -11.81 -1.36 -0.02
C VAL A 299 -12.77 -2.51 0.35
N ALA A 300 -13.77 -2.24 1.19
CA ALA A 300 -14.77 -3.21 1.61
C ALA A 300 -15.92 -3.40 0.60
N MET A 301 -16.04 -2.53 -0.42
CA MET A 301 -17.10 -2.67 -1.43
C MET A 301 -16.94 -3.95 -2.25
N PRO A 302 -18.06 -4.56 -2.67
CA PRO A 302 -18.03 -5.71 -3.55
C PRO A 302 -17.25 -5.42 -4.83
N ARG A 303 -16.49 -6.41 -5.28
CA ARG A 303 -15.83 -6.39 -6.58
C ARG A 303 -16.74 -7.07 -7.61
N THR A 304 -16.52 -6.78 -8.88
CA THR A 304 -17.22 -7.44 -9.99
C THR A 304 -17.05 -8.96 -9.83
N SER A 305 -18.15 -9.66 -9.66
CA SER A 305 -18.11 -11.11 -9.48
C SER A 305 -17.73 -11.81 -10.79
N VAL A 306 -17.34 -13.07 -10.70
CA VAL A 306 -17.09 -13.90 -11.89
C VAL A 306 -18.33 -13.95 -12.80
N LEU A 307 -19.52 -14.07 -12.18
CA LEU A 307 -20.77 -14.13 -12.94
C LEU A 307 -21.13 -12.80 -13.61
N ASP A 308 -20.89 -11.67 -12.92
CA ASP A 308 -21.17 -10.35 -13.49
C ASP A 308 -20.23 -10.04 -14.67
N ALA A 309 -18.97 -10.47 -14.58
CA ALA A 309 -17.98 -10.29 -15.64
C ALA A 309 -18.20 -11.16 -16.87
N LEU A 310 -18.97 -12.25 -16.76
CA LEU A 310 -19.28 -13.12 -17.90
C LEU A 310 -20.45 -12.56 -18.72
N ASP A 311 -20.27 -12.54 -20.03
CA ASP A 311 -21.26 -12.11 -21.02
C ASP A 311 -21.77 -13.32 -21.83
N GLU A 312 -23.03 -13.70 -21.61
CA GLU A 312 -23.65 -14.85 -22.28
C GLU A 312 -23.77 -14.68 -23.82
N GLY A 313 -23.65 -13.42 -24.29
CA GLY A 313 -23.72 -13.09 -25.70
C GLY A 313 -22.45 -13.45 -26.49
N TYR A 314 -21.40 -13.96 -25.85
CA TYR A 314 -20.12 -14.22 -26.51
C TYR A 314 -19.57 -15.61 -26.20
N TYR A 315 -18.69 -16.09 -27.09
CA TYR A 315 -17.89 -17.27 -26.85
C TYR A 315 -16.60 -16.93 -26.11
N TYR A 316 -16.04 -17.92 -25.45
CA TYR A 316 -14.81 -17.82 -24.66
C TYR A 316 -13.82 -18.92 -25.06
N ASN A 317 -12.53 -18.62 -25.02
CA ASN A 317 -11.51 -19.63 -24.85
C ASN A 317 -11.23 -19.83 -23.36
N LEU A 318 -11.19 -21.05 -22.90
CA LEU A 318 -10.86 -21.40 -21.53
C LEU A 318 -9.41 -21.86 -21.49
N ARG A 319 -8.52 -21.02 -20.91
CA ARG A 319 -7.10 -21.29 -20.83
C ARG A 319 -6.73 -21.67 -19.39
N ASN A 320 -6.03 -22.78 -19.21
CA ASN A 320 -5.53 -23.14 -17.89
C ASN A 320 -4.38 -22.19 -17.49
N ALA A 321 -4.48 -21.58 -16.30
CA ALA A 321 -3.51 -20.59 -15.85
C ALA A 321 -2.15 -21.21 -15.47
N TYR A 322 -2.13 -22.48 -15.11
CA TYR A 322 -0.92 -23.21 -14.71
C TYR A 322 -0.16 -23.79 -15.91
N PHE A 323 -0.83 -24.61 -16.73
CA PHE A 323 -0.21 -25.28 -17.89
C PHE A 323 -0.25 -24.46 -19.18
N THR A 324 -0.96 -23.33 -19.21
CA THR A 324 -1.16 -22.47 -20.38
C THR A 324 -1.87 -23.13 -21.57
N ASN A 325 -2.35 -24.35 -21.44
CA ASN A 325 -3.14 -25.06 -22.43
C ASN A 325 -4.57 -24.57 -22.46
N TYR A 326 -5.20 -24.68 -23.62
CA TYR A 326 -6.61 -24.34 -23.82
C TYR A 326 -7.49 -25.59 -23.71
N LEU A 327 -8.69 -25.40 -23.18
CA LEU A 327 -9.73 -26.41 -23.18
C LEU A 327 -10.23 -26.62 -24.61
N ALA A 328 -10.23 -27.85 -25.09
CA ALA A 328 -10.73 -28.22 -26.40
C ALA A 328 -11.65 -29.44 -26.35
N MET A 329 -12.65 -29.48 -27.23
CA MET A 329 -13.41 -30.70 -27.50
C MET A 329 -12.51 -31.73 -28.22
N ALA A 330 -12.50 -32.98 -27.74
CA ALA A 330 -11.78 -34.04 -28.44
C ALA A 330 -12.45 -34.38 -29.77
N SER A 331 -11.66 -34.59 -30.79
CA SER A 331 -12.17 -34.79 -32.17
C SER A 331 -12.92 -36.14 -32.36
N THR A 332 -12.65 -37.13 -31.51
CA THR A 332 -13.15 -38.48 -31.68
C THR A 332 -14.04 -38.98 -30.53
N SER A 333 -14.25 -38.15 -29.49
CA SER A 333 -15.03 -38.56 -28.33
C SER A 333 -15.78 -37.36 -27.74
N ASN A 334 -16.80 -37.62 -26.92
CA ASN A 334 -17.52 -36.60 -26.16
C ASN A 334 -16.74 -36.21 -24.88
N THR A 335 -15.42 -36.04 -24.95
CA THR A 335 -14.58 -35.65 -23.84
C THR A 335 -13.91 -34.31 -24.10
N VAL A 336 -13.45 -33.65 -23.05
CA VAL A 336 -12.67 -32.43 -23.15
C VAL A 336 -11.20 -32.70 -22.86
N GLN A 337 -10.31 -31.99 -23.52
CA GLN A 337 -8.87 -32.16 -23.46
C GLN A 337 -8.15 -30.83 -23.34
N PRO A 338 -7.06 -30.73 -22.58
CA PRO A 338 -6.14 -29.60 -22.66
C PRO A 338 -5.30 -29.73 -23.94
N ARG A 339 -5.19 -28.67 -24.73
CA ARG A 339 -4.39 -28.65 -25.98
C ARG A 339 -3.67 -27.34 -26.16
N THR A 340 -2.52 -27.37 -26.79
CA THR A 340 -1.89 -26.16 -27.34
C THR A 340 -2.73 -25.68 -28.53
N MET A 341 -3.17 -24.44 -28.51
CA MET A 341 -3.98 -23.85 -29.56
C MET A 341 -3.05 -23.25 -30.64
N SER A 342 -3.03 -23.85 -31.82
CA SER A 342 -2.35 -23.28 -32.98
C SER A 342 -3.27 -22.39 -33.82
N ASN A 343 -4.57 -22.79 -33.94
CA ASN A 343 -5.63 -22.03 -34.59
C ASN A 343 -6.87 -22.04 -33.69
N ASN A 344 -7.54 -20.92 -33.53
CA ASN A 344 -8.75 -20.80 -32.72
C ASN A 344 -9.97 -21.32 -33.51
N THR A 345 -10.13 -22.63 -33.58
CA THR A 345 -11.28 -23.32 -34.21
C THR A 345 -12.42 -23.46 -33.18
N ASP A 346 -13.61 -23.81 -33.68
CA ASP A 346 -14.82 -24.03 -32.89
C ASP A 346 -14.61 -25.04 -31.75
N ALA A 347 -13.64 -25.96 -31.87
CA ALA A 347 -13.30 -26.93 -30.84
C ALA A 347 -12.75 -26.30 -29.54
N TYR A 348 -12.21 -25.09 -29.62
CA TYR A 348 -11.66 -24.33 -28.45
C TYR A 348 -12.65 -23.30 -27.90
N GLN A 349 -13.82 -23.14 -28.50
CA GLN A 349 -14.76 -22.07 -28.20
C GLN A 349 -15.91 -22.60 -27.32
N TRP A 350 -16.19 -21.90 -26.24
CA TRP A 350 -17.14 -22.29 -25.22
C TRP A 350 -18.14 -21.18 -24.94
N ARG A 351 -19.40 -21.52 -24.82
CA ARG A 351 -20.47 -20.63 -24.38
C ARG A 351 -20.80 -20.87 -22.92
N ILE A 352 -21.01 -19.81 -22.19
CA ILE A 352 -21.40 -19.86 -20.78
C ILE A 352 -22.85 -19.37 -20.70
N ARG A 353 -23.73 -20.17 -20.05
CA ARG A 353 -25.10 -19.77 -19.71
C ARG A 353 -25.21 -19.65 -18.19
N LYS A 354 -25.68 -18.50 -17.73
CA LYS A 354 -25.95 -18.25 -16.31
C LYS A 354 -27.29 -18.90 -15.93
N ASN A 355 -27.32 -19.62 -14.81
CA ASN A 355 -28.54 -20.22 -14.29
C ASN A 355 -29.11 -19.30 -13.18
N ALA A 356 -30.41 -19.41 -12.94
CA ALA A 356 -31.09 -18.55 -11.94
C ALA A 356 -30.62 -18.76 -10.50
N ASP A 357 -29.97 -19.89 -10.21
CA ASP A 357 -29.42 -20.23 -8.90
C ASP A 357 -27.96 -19.76 -8.67
N GLY A 358 -27.42 -18.94 -9.60
CA GLY A 358 -26.06 -18.43 -9.51
C GLY A 358 -24.99 -19.42 -9.97
N THR A 359 -25.36 -20.54 -10.55
CA THR A 359 -24.47 -21.49 -11.23
C THR A 359 -24.38 -21.16 -12.73
N VAL A 360 -23.54 -21.90 -13.46
CA VAL A 360 -23.45 -21.79 -14.92
C VAL A 360 -23.51 -23.15 -15.58
N SER A 361 -24.01 -23.18 -16.82
CA SER A 361 -23.84 -24.31 -17.74
C SER A 361 -22.83 -23.93 -18.80
N ILE A 362 -21.88 -24.81 -19.11
CA ILE A 362 -20.77 -24.57 -20.05
C ILE A 362 -20.97 -25.45 -21.28
N PHE A 363 -21.01 -24.84 -22.46
CA PHE A 363 -21.31 -25.53 -23.70
C PHE A 363 -20.14 -25.43 -24.68
N SER A 364 -19.77 -26.54 -25.32
CA SER A 364 -18.88 -26.52 -26.48
C SER A 364 -19.61 -25.92 -27.70
N LYS A 365 -18.96 -25.05 -28.45
CA LYS A 365 -19.49 -24.51 -29.69
C LYS A 365 -19.75 -25.60 -30.71
N VAL A 366 -18.98 -26.68 -30.71
CA VAL A 366 -19.20 -27.84 -31.61
C VAL A 366 -20.42 -28.62 -31.12
N GLY A 367 -21.52 -28.46 -31.85
CA GLY A 367 -22.77 -29.14 -31.59
C GLY A 367 -23.53 -28.69 -30.35
N ASP A 368 -23.15 -27.53 -29.79
CA ASP A 368 -23.76 -26.90 -28.58
C ASP A 368 -23.95 -27.88 -27.40
N LYS A 369 -22.94 -28.72 -27.17
CA LYS A 369 -22.98 -29.81 -26.18
C LYS A 369 -22.57 -29.30 -24.78
N PRO A 370 -23.44 -29.42 -23.77
CA PRO A 370 -23.12 -29.04 -22.42
C PRO A 370 -22.10 -29.98 -21.75
N ALA A 371 -21.24 -29.42 -20.93
CA ALA A 371 -20.21 -30.15 -20.18
C ALA A 371 -20.76 -30.66 -18.84
N TYR A 372 -20.46 -31.93 -18.51
CA TYR A 372 -20.83 -32.54 -17.24
C TYR A 372 -19.75 -33.51 -16.74
N PRO A 373 -19.65 -33.83 -15.45
CA PRO A 373 -18.74 -34.84 -14.95
C PRO A 373 -19.34 -36.25 -15.15
N ALA A 374 -18.51 -37.23 -15.44
CA ALA A 374 -18.97 -38.64 -15.54
C ALA A 374 -19.67 -39.08 -14.24
N SER A 375 -19.21 -38.62 -13.10
CA SER A 375 -19.90 -38.55 -11.81
C SER A 375 -19.26 -37.44 -10.95
N ASP A 376 -19.96 -36.93 -9.95
CA ASP A 376 -19.42 -35.89 -9.03
C ASP A 376 -18.50 -36.55 -7.97
N ALA A 377 -17.33 -36.97 -8.43
CA ALA A 377 -16.32 -37.65 -7.62
C ALA A 377 -14.92 -37.38 -8.17
N GLU A 378 -13.89 -37.54 -7.35
CA GLU A 378 -12.51 -37.35 -7.72
C GLU A 378 -12.07 -38.22 -8.91
N THR A 379 -11.19 -37.69 -9.76
CA THR A 379 -10.61 -38.33 -10.96
C THR A 379 -11.60 -38.67 -12.08
N LYS A 380 -12.83 -38.16 -12.02
CA LYS A 380 -13.82 -38.37 -13.09
C LYS A 380 -13.63 -37.37 -14.22
N ASN A 381 -13.72 -37.90 -15.45
CA ASN A 381 -13.61 -37.09 -16.67
C ASN A 381 -14.76 -36.10 -16.83
N ILE A 382 -14.46 -34.97 -17.43
CA ILE A 382 -15.48 -34.07 -17.95
C ILE A 382 -15.89 -34.55 -19.35
N LEU A 383 -17.17 -34.75 -19.51
CA LEU A 383 -17.83 -35.24 -20.72
C LEU A 383 -18.74 -34.18 -21.33
N LEU A 384 -19.17 -34.37 -22.58
CA LEU A 384 -20.10 -33.48 -23.27
C LEU A 384 -21.40 -34.21 -23.64
N GLY A 385 -22.55 -33.51 -23.52
CA GLY A 385 -23.85 -33.99 -23.98
C GLY A 385 -24.95 -34.07 -22.93
N LYS A 386 -24.67 -33.72 -21.68
CA LYS A 386 -25.67 -33.64 -20.61
C LYS A 386 -25.54 -32.34 -19.85
N GLU A 387 -26.63 -31.64 -19.58
CA GLU A 387 -26.62 -30.43 -18.77
C GLU A 387 -26.16 -30.73 -17.34
N TYR A 388 -25.37 -29.77 -16.83
CA TYR A 388 -24.88 -29.79 -15.46
C TYR A 388 -24.63 -28.35 -15.00
N SER A 389 -24.86 -28.09 -13.71
CA SER A 389 -24.68 -26.78 -13.08
C SER A 389 -23.33 -26.69 -12.40
N TRP A 390 -22.48 -25.78 -12.85
CA TRP A 390 -21.17 -25.52 -12.32
C TRP A 390 -21.18 -24.27 -11.45
N LYS A 391 -20.49 -24.28 -10.32
CA LYS A 391 -20.20 -23.08 -9.56
C LYS A 391 -18.89 -22.48 -10.06
N LEU A 392 -18.82 -21.16 -10.05
CA LEU A 392 -17.60 -20.42 -10.39
C LEU A 392 -17.14 -19.62 -9.20
N ASP A 393 -15.85 -19.61 -8.89
CA ASP A 393 -15.25 -18.68 -7.95
C ASP A 393 -13.90 -18.15 -8.50
N GLN A 394 -13.51 -16.97 -7.99
CA GLN A 394 -12.17 -16.45 -8.21
C GLN A 394 -11.23 -17.05 -7.16
N HIS A 395 -10.08 -17.50 -7.60
CA HIS A 395 -9.07 -18.07 -6.71
C HIS A 395 -7.65 -17.70 -7.15
N THR A 396 -6.79 -17.53 -6.16
CA THR A 396 -5.35 -17.37 -6.36
C THR A 396 -4.65 -18.59 -5.80
N CYS A 397 -3.90 -19.32 -6.64
CA CYS A 397 -3.15 -20.49 -6.20
C CYS A 397 -1.87 -20.11 -5.45
N ASP A 398 -1.24 -21.10 -4.81
CA ASP A 398 0.00 -20.93 -4.03
C ASP A 398 1.15 -20.33 -4.86
N GLU A 399 1.16 -20.55 -6.18
CA GLU A 399 2.13 -19.94 -7.11
C GLU A 399 1.76 -18.50 -7.52
N GLY A 400 0.77 -17.88 -6.89
CA GLY A 400 0.36 -16.50 -7.10
C GLY A 400 -0.45 -16.24 -8.38
N LYS A 401 -0.90 -17.28 -9.09
CA LYS A 401 -1.73 -17.15 -10.29
C LYS A 401 -3.20 -17.04 -9.92
N THR A 402 -3.86 -16.01 -10.39
CA THR A 402 -5.28 -15.75 -10.15
C THR A 402 -6.11 -16.11 -11.38
N GLY A 403 -7.30 -16.66 -11.17
CA GLY A 403 -8.26 -16.97 -12.21
C GLY A 403 -9.54 -17.59 -11.64
N ILE A 404 -10.26 -18.35 -12.47
CA ILE A 404 -11.57 -18.93 -12.16
C ILE A 404 -11.42 -20.42 -11.92
N ARG A 405 -12.00 -20.92 -10.82
CA ARG A 405 -12.24 -22.36 -10.66
C ARG A 405 -13.64 -22.71 -11.14
N ILE A 406 -13.75 -23.81 -11.88
CA ILE A 406 -15.02 -24.40 -12.33
C ILE A 406 -15.31 -25.59 -11.40
N ILE A 407 -16.26 -25.40 -10.50
CA ILE A 407 -16.49 -26.25 -9.34
C ILE A 407 -17.75 -27.09 -9.55
N SER A 408 -17.71 -28.38 -9.16
CA SER A 408 -18.85 -29.30 -9.23
C SER A 408 -19.99 -28.87 -8.30
N ALA A 409 -21.19 -29.40 -8.53
CA ALA A 409 -22.39 -29.08 -7.75
C ALA A 409 -22.22 -29.36 -6.25
N SER A 410 -21.50 -30.44 -5.88
CA SER A 410 -21.17 -30.73 -4.47
C SER A 410 -20.30 -29.67 -3.79
N GLY A 411 -19.53 -28.91 -4.58
CA GLY A 411 -18.55 -27.97 -4.06
C GLY A 411 -17.22 -28.61 -3.65
N ALA A 412 -17.07 -29.91 -3.78
CA ALA A 412 -15.88 -30.62 -3.32
C ALA A 412 -14.76 -30.70 -4.38
N TYR A 413 -15.11 -30.59 -5.66
CA TYR A 413 -14.18 -30.82 -6.76
C TYR A 413 -14.22 -29.68 -7.77
N SER A 414 -13.09 -29.48 -8.47
CA SER A 414 -12.99 -28.51 -9.58
C SER A 414 -12.37 -29.17 -10.82
N TRP A 415 -12.56 -28.53 -11.98
CA TRP A 415 -11.92 -28.94 -13.23
C TRP A 415 -10.41 -28.81 -13.09
N TYR A 416 -9.72 -29.88 -13.38
CA TYR A 416 -8.27 -29.99 -13.25
C TYR A 416 -7.67 -30.53 -14.54
N VAL A 417 -6.62 -29.90 -15.04
CA VAL A 417 -5.85 -30.40 -16.18
C VAL A 417 -4.95 -31.54 -15.72
N ASN A 418 -5.27 -32.73 -16.19
CA ASN A 418 -4.44 -33.93 -15.99
C ASN A 418 -3.48 -34.07 -17.19
N ALA A 419 -2.35 -33.36 -17.14
CA ALA A 419 -1.32 -33.39 -18.18
C ALA A 419 -0.22 -34.39 -17.81
N SER A 420 -0.55 -35.66 -17.61
CA SER A 420 0.45 -36.71 -17.43
C SER A 420 0.84 -37.31 -18.79
N SER A 421 1.96 -38.03 -18.84
CA SER A 421 2.37 -38.78 -20.04
C SER A 421 1.37 -39.87 -20.46
N TRP A 422 0.44 -40.23 -19.58
CA TRP A 422 -0.54 -41.29 -19.76
C TRP A 422 -1.95 -40.80 -20.05
N ALA A 423 -2.25 -39.55 -19.69
CA ALA A 423 -3.59 -38.99 -19.81
C ALA A 423 -3.52 -37.51 -20.12
N ASN A 424 -4.19 -37.09 -21.19
CA ASN A 424 -4.35 -35.72 -21.58
C ASN A 424 -5.85 -35.37 -21.58
N ASN A 425 -6.41 -35.21 -20.38
CA ASN A 425 -7.84 -34.98 -20.16
C ASN A 425 -8.09 -33.94 -19.06
N VAL A 426 -9.32 -33.49 -18.96
CA VAL A 426 -9.79 -32.69 -17.83
C VAL A 426 -10.63 -33.56 -16.93
N ILE A 427 -10.27 -33.57 -15.65
CA ILE A 427 -10.90 -34.39 -14.62
C ILE A 427 -11.34 -33.53 -13.44
N LEU A 428 -12.09 -34.10 -12.53
CA LEU A 428 -12.38 -33.54 -11.24
C LEU A 428 -11.25 -33.81 -10.23
N LYS A 429 -10.80 -32.77 -9.52
CA LYS A 429 -9.86 -32.87 -8.39
C LYS A 429 -10.34 -32.01 -7.23
N PRO A 430 -9.91 -32.27 -5.98
CA PRO A 430 -10.21 -31.37 -4.85
C PRO A 430 -9.91 -29.92 -5.17
N ILE A 431 -10.74 -29.01 -4.72
CA ILE A 431 -10.70 -27.58 -5.10
C ILE A 431 -9.41 -26.85 -4.72
N ALA A 432 -8.59 -27.40 -3.84
CA ALA A 432 -7.32 -26.81 -3.39
C ALA A 432 -6.16 -26.95 -4.39
N TRP A 433 -6.33 -27.63 -5.51
CA TRP A 433 -5.24 -27.91 -6.44
C TRP A 433 -5.04 -26.78 -7.45
N GLY A 434 -3.79 -26.27 -7.57
CA GLY A 434 -3.45 -25.09 -8.40
C GLY A 434 -3.73 -25.23 -9.90
N ALA A 435 -3.58 -26.43 -10.48
CA ALA A 435 -3.89 -26.68 -11.89
C ALA A 435 -5.41 -26.66 -12.23
N SER A 436 -6.26 -26.31 -11.26
CA SER A 436 -7.70 -26.10 -11.43
C SER A 436 -8.09 -24.68 -11.82
N ILE A 437 -7.13 -23.78 -12.06
CA ILE A 437 -7.39 -22.37 -12.32
C ILE A 437 -7.43 -22.08 -13.82
N TRP A 438 -8.48 -21.40 -14.24
CA TRP A 438 -8.78 -21.09 -15.64
C TRP A 438 -8.91 -19.57 -15.85
N THR A 439 -8.49 -19.12 -17.04
CA THR A 439 -8.77 -17.77 -17.56
C THR A 439 -9.84 -17.91 -18.65
N PHE A 440 -10.89 -17.13 -18.58
CA PHE A 440 -11.94 -17.07 -19.58
C PHE A 440 -11.64 -15.88 -20.51
N GLU A 441 -11.09 -16.19 -21.68
CA GLU A 441 -10.71 -15.19 -22.68
C GLU A 441 -11.92 -14.95 -23.62
N LYS A 442 -12.60 -13.81 -23.43
CA LYS A 442 -13.76 -13.42 -24.25
C LYS A 442 -13.35 -13.25 -25.71
N LEU A 443 -14.09 -13.86 -26.60
CA LEU A 443 -13.90 -13.75 -28.05
C LEU A 443 -14.83 -12.69 -28.64
N ASN A 444 -14.40 -12.05 -29.67
CA ASN A 444 -15.26 -11.15 -30.44
C ASN A 444 -16.19 -11.96 -31.43
N ILE A 445 -16.79 -13.01 -30.90
CA ILE A 445 -17.68 -13.93 -31.63
C ILE A 445 -18.95 -14.05 -30.78
N SER A 446 -20.05 -13.51 -31.30
CA SER A 446 -21.36 -13.54 -30.64
C SER A 446 -21.97 -14.95 -30.65
N THR A 447 -22.65 -15.30 -29.53
CA THR A 447 -23.49 -16.51 -29.46
C THR A 447 -24.85 -16.35 -30.12
N SER A 448 -25.29 -15.13 -30.37
CA SER A 448 -26.50 -14.84 -31.13
C SER A 448 -26.27 -15.15 -32.60
N ILE A 449 -27.31 -15.59 -33.30
CA ILE A 449 -27.29 -15.90 -34.71
C ILE A 449 -27.12 -14.60 -35.50
N ASN A 450 -25.91 -14.06 -35.59
CA ASN A 450 -25.56 -12.92 -36.45
C ASN A 450 -24.97 -13.33 -37.79
N ASN A 451 -25.02 -14.62 -38.14
CA ASN A 451 -24.70 -15.11 -39.48
C ASN A 451 -25.95 -15.72 -40.10
N VAL A 452 -26.91 -14.87 -40.46
CA VAL A 452 -27.65 -15.19 -41.65
C VAL A 452 -26.62 -15.08 -42.78
N ASN A 453 -26.16 -16.21 -43.28
CA ASN A 453 -25.34 -16.27 -44.48
C ASN A 453 -26.11 -15.55 -45.62
N THR A 454 -25.79 -14.31 -45.88
CA THR A 454 -26.33 -13.51 -46.98
C THR A 454 -25.73 -13.93 -48.34
N SER A 455 -25.27 -15.18 -48.46
CA SER A 455 -24.77 -15.74 -49.73
C SER A 455 -25.86 -16.15 -50.71
N SER A 456 -27.13 -15.98 -50.36
CA SER A 456 -28.23 -15.90 -51.32
C SER A 456 -29.02 -14.64 -51.02
N ALA A 457 -29.05 -13.69 -51.94
CA ALA A 457 -29.88 -12.49 -51.86
C ALA A 457 -31.31 -12.88 -51.44
N ALA A 458 -31.65 -12.79 -50.18
CA ALA A 458 -33.00 -12.93 -49.70
C ALA A 458 -33.82 -11.80 -50.33
N PRO A 459 -35.01 -12.05 -50.84
CA PRO A 459 -35.81 -11.00 -51.43
C PRO A 459 -36.01 -9.88 -50.43
N SER A 460 -35.86 -8.62 -50.86
CA SER A 460 -35.90 -7.39 -50.06
C SER A 460 -37.15 -7.18 -49.21
N ASN A 461 -38.12 -8.05 -49.30
CA ASN A 461 -39.43 -7.99 -48.61
C ASN A 461 -39.63 -9.06 -47.53
N VAL A 462 -38.57 -9.70 -47.05
CA VAL A 462 -38.66 -10.68 -45.94
C VAL A 462 -38.25 -10.01 -44.66
N TYR A 463 -39.05 -10.19 -43.60
CA TYR A 463 -38.80 -9.70 -42.24
C TYR A 463 -38.71 -10.87 -41.26
N TYR A 464 -37.96 -10.72 -40.23
CA TYR A 464 -37.86 -11.67 -39.14
C TYR A 464 -38.26 -10.98 -37.82
N ASP A 465 -39.01 -11.66 -36.99
CA ASP A 465 -39.26 -11.19 -35.63
C ASP A 465 -38.04 -11.45 -34.73
N LEU A 466 -38.09 -10.97 -33.48
CA LEU A 466 -36.98 -11.15 -32.51
C LEU A 466 -36.78 -12.61 -32.08
N GLN A 467 -37.71 -13.52 -32.43
CA GLN A 467 -37.57 -14.97 -32.24
C GLN A 467 -37.03 -15.67 -33.48
N GLY A 468 -36.67 -14.91 -34.55
CA GLY A 468 -36.14 -15.44 -35.80
C GLY A 468 -37.21 -16.06 -36.74
N ARG A 469 -38.50 -15.86 -36.48
CA ARG A 469 -39.58 -16.35 -37.36
C ARG A 469 -39.72 -15.42 -38.58
N GLN A 470 -39.75 -16.02 -39.75
CA GLN A 470 -39.91 -15.30 -41.01
C GLN A 470 -41.36 -14.77 -41.15
N LEU A 471 -41.46 -13.50 -41.51
CA LEU A 471 -42.73 -12.81 -41.76
C LEU A 471 -42.70 -12.20 -43.16
N HIS A 472 -43.78 -12.36 -43.91
CA HIS A 472 -43.91 -11.74 -45.24
C HIS A 472 -44.21 -10.23 -45.16
N GLN A 473 -44.80 -9.78 -44.06
CA GLN A 473 -44.99 -8.37 -43.71
C GLN A 473 -45.07 -8.20 -42.19
N PRO A 474 -44.53 -7.10 -41.63
CA PRO A 474 -44.73 -6.77 -40.20
C PRO A 474 -46.20 -6.40 -39.97
N VAL A 475 -46.86 -7.11 -39.08
CA VAL A 475 -48.33 -6.96 -38.85
C VAL A 475 -48.69 -6.05 -37.69
N GLN A 476 -47.76 -5.64 -36.85
CA GLN A 476 -47.99 -4.78 -35.68
C GLN A 476 -46.80 -3.86 -35.44
N HIS A 477 -47.00 -2.81 -34.60
CA HIS A 477 -45.88 -2.01 -34.09
C HIS A 477 -44.89 -2.89 -33.37
N GLY A 478 -43.65 -2.91 -33.83
CA GLY A 478 -42.61 -3.77 -33.28
C GLY A 478 -41.25 -3.58 -33.92
N VAL A 479 -40.25 -4.32 -33.42
CA VAL A 479 -38.90 -4.35 -33.96
C VAL A 479 -38.72 -5.62 -34.77
N TYR A 480 -38.28 -5.47 -36.02
CA TYR A 480 -38.05 -6.55 -36.98
C TYR A 480 -36.65 -6.44 -37.58
N ILE A 481 -36.14 -7.53 -38.14
CA ILE A 481 -34.93 -7.56 -38.95
C ILE A 481 -35.33 -7.80 -40.36
N ASN A 482 -34.95 -6.93 -41.32
CA ASN A 482 -35.22 -7.16 -42.72
C ASN A 482 -34.28 -8.22 -43.34
N GLY A 483 -34.55 -8.66 -44.56
CA GLY A 483 -33.72 -9.64 -45.26
C GLY A 483 -32.27 -9.22 -45.49
N ASN A 484 -31.94 -7.94 -45.31
CA ASN A 484 -30.57 -7.40 -45.37
C ASN A 484 -29.89 -7.35 -44.00
N GLY A 485 -30.57 -7.82 -42.94
CA GLY A 485 -30.03 -7.78 -41.54
C GLY A 485 -30.21 -6.43 -40.86
N GLU A 486 -31.00 -5.50 -41.43
CA GLU A 486 -31.20 -4.17 -40.83
C GLU A 486 -32.39 -4.17 -39.88
N LYS A 487 -32.26 -3.45 -38.76
CA LYS A 487 -33.34 -3.26 -37.81
C LYS A 487 -34.41 -2.32 -38.35
N VAL A 488 -35.63 -2.79 -38.47
CA VAL A 488 -36.80 -2.02 -38.89
C VAL A 488 -37.76 -1.89 -37.71
N ILE A 489 -38.18 -0.67 -37.39
CA ILE A 489 -39.19 -0.37 -36.37
C ILE A 489 -40.45 0.07 -37.16
N ARG A 490 -41.61 -0.56 -36.91
CA ARG A 490 -42.88 -0.17 -37.48
C ARG A 490 -43.93 -0.03 -36.41
#